data_809fa7846b98b3b26fd1a953ca1e2f18
#
_entry.id   809fa7846b98b3b26fd1a953ca1e2f18
#
_cell.length_a   1.000
_cell.length_b   1.000
_cell.length_c   1.000
_cell.angle_alpha   90.00
_cell.angle_beta   90.00
_cell.angle_gamma   90.00
#
_symmetry.space_group_name_H-M   'P 1'
#
loop_
_entity.id
_entity.type
_entity.pdbx_description
1 polymer ?
#
loop_
_entity_poly.entity_id
_entity_poly.type
_entity_poly.pdbx_seq_one_letter_code
_entity_poly.pdbx_strand_id
1 'polypeptide(L)'
;HGPIRANVECPVLAPGEVCPFILDATAKDLTQFYLHPEGYPTERPSSPINAFLTGRYVDGVGFVHLTGRVENPNPFPIKNVTVNGALLNARGEIVSLGTDLLLAPLEPGATASFDVAVRSVPYAQARLFVKAENQ
;
A
#
# COMPACT_ATOMS: atom_id res chain seq x y z
N HIS A 1 8.87 28.21 -1.64
CA HIS A 1 7.91 27.13 -1.82
C HIS A 1 7.50 26.60 -0.47
N GLY A 2 6.19 26.41 -0.27
CA GLY A 2 5.66 25.79 0.94
C GLY A 2 5.90 24.27 0.96
N PRO A 3 5.72 23.63 2.10
CA PRO A 3 5.84 22.18 2.19
C PRO A 3 4.74 21.48 1.39
N ILE A 4 5.10 20.38 0.74
CA ILE A 4 4.17 19.48 0.11
C ILE A 4 3.77 18.44 1.14
N ARG A 5 2.47 18.21 1.29
CA ARG A 5 1.93 17.24 2.25
C ARG A 5 1.17 16.15 1.53
N ALA A 6 1.31 14.94 2.01
CA ALA A 6 0.52 13.81 1.56
C ALA A 6 0.23 12.89 2.74
N ASN A 7 -0.90 12.22 2.67
CA ASN A 7 -1.23 11.19 3.64
C ASN A 7 -0.73 9.85 3.13
N VAL A 8 -0.20 9.06 4.04
CA VAL A 8 0.23 7.70 3.76
C VAL A 8 -0.95 6.77 3.97
N GLU A 9 -1.20 5.89 3.01
CA GLU A 9 -2.35 4.97 3.04
C GLU A 9 -2.07 3.74 3.90
N CYS A 10 -1.70 3.99 5.16
CA CYS A 10 -1.51 2.94 6.16
C CYS A 10 -2.13 3.40 7.47
N PRO A 11 -3.19 2.72 7.93
CA PRO A 11 -3.90 3.16 9.13
C PRO A 11 -3.06 3.08 10.39
N VAL A 12 -2.14 2.13 10.45
CA VAL A 12 -1.28 1.93 11.62
C VAL A 12 0.01 1.23 11.19
N LEU A 13 1.11 1.54 11.86
CA LEU A 13 2.41 0.89 11.67
C LEU A 13 2.90 0.37 13.01
N ALA A 14 3.25 -0.92 13.04
CA ALA A 14 4.01 -1.50 14.14
C ALA A 14 5.50 -1.15 14.00
N PRO A 15 6.28 -1.22 15.09
CA PRO A 15 7.73 -1.02 14.98
C PRO A 15 8.35 -1.95 13.94
N GLY A 16 9.17 -1.37 13.05
CA GLY A 16 9.83 -2.12 11.98
C GLY A 16 9.00 -2.33 10.72
N GLU A 17 7.71 -2.00 10.74
CA GLU A 17 6.88 -2.09 9.54
C GLU A 17 7.13 -0.92 8.58
N VAL A 18 6.88 -1.18 7.29
CA VAL A 18 7.12 -0.22 6.20
C VAL A 18 5.80 0.11 5.51
N CYS A 19 5.61 1.37 5.21
CA CYS A 19 4.50 1.84 4.39
C CYS A 19 5.03 2.67 3.22
N PRO A 20 4.75 2.29 1.98
CA PRO A 20 5.19 3.07 0.83
C PRO A 20 4.36 4.31 0.63
N PHE A 21 4.96 5.34 0.03
CA PHE A 21 4.25 6.53 -0.37
C PHE A 21 4.89 7.14 -1.62
N ILE A 22 4.11 7.94 -2.34
CA ILE A 22 4.60 8.76 -3.45
C ILE A 22 4.14 10.20 -3.21
N LEU A 23 5.08 11.12 -3.36
CA LEU A 23 4.82 12.55 -3.37
C LEU A 23 5.14 13.09 -4.76
N ASP A 24 4.15 13.71 -5.39
CA ASP A 24 4.35 14.40 -6.65
C ASP A 24 4.78 15.83 -6.38
N ALA A 25 5.95 16.19 -6.87
CA ALA A 25 6.47 17.56 -6.80
C ALA A 25 6.55 18.12 -8.21
N THR A 26 5.96 19.31 -8.40
CA THR A 26 5.97 20.00 -9.69
C THR A 26 7.13 20.98 -9.81
N ALA A 27 7.97 21.09 -8.81
CA ALA A 27 9.12 21.98 -8.81
C ALA A 27 10.15 21.55 -9.86
N LYS A 28 10.52 22.47 -10.74
CA LYS A 28 11.64 22.28 -11.65
C LYS A 28 12.94 22.44 -10.84
N ASP A 29 13.96 21.74 -11.26
CA ASP A 29 15.31 21.84 -10.68
C ASP A 29 15.38 21.46 -9.19
N LEU A 30 14.56 20.49 -8.78
CA LEU A 30 14.62 19.96 -7.43
C LEU A 30 15.91 19.15 -7.24
N THR A 31 16.89 19.74 -6.59
CA THR A 31 18.19 19.10 -6.34
C THR A 31 18.28 18.52 -4.93
N GLN A 32 17.39 18.94 -4.02
CA GLN A 32 17.43 18.55 -2.62
C GLN A 32 16.04 18.63 -2.00
N PHE A 33 15.73 17.68 -1.14
CA PHE A 33 14.47 17.69 -0.39
C PHE A 33 14.68 17.07 1.00
N TYR A 34 13.79 17.41 1.91
CA TYR A 34 13.75 16.85 3.25
C TYR A 34 12.38 16.26 3.51
N LEU A 35 12.33 15.07 4.11
CA LEU A 35 11.09 14.42 4.51
C LEU A 35 10.90 14.61 6.01
N HIS A 36 9.71 15.07 6.39
CA HIS A 36 9.30 15.21 7.79
C HIS A 36 8.08 14.29 8.01
N PRO A 37 8.31 13.02 8.36
CA PRO A 37 7.19 12.14 8.67
C PRO A 37 6.55 12.56 9.98
N GLU A 38 5.21 12.55 10.01
CA GLU A 38 4.44 12.82 11.20
C GLU A 38 3.59 11.61 11.52
N GLY A 39 3.52 11.24 12.79
CA GLY A 39 2.71 10.16 13.27
C GLY A 39 2.42 10.35 14.75
N TYR A 40 1.42 9.65 15.22
CA TYR A 40 1.00 9.69 16.61
C TYR A 40 1.03 8.29 17.19
N PRO A 41 1.52 8.14 18.45
CA PRO A 41 1.40 6.86 19.13
C PRO A 41 -0.07 6.43 19.19
N THR A 42 -0.33 5.15 18.96
CA THR A 42 -1.67 4.59 19.03
C THR A 42 -1.64 3.29 19.82
N GLU A 43 -2.74 3.02 20.53
CA GLU A 43 -2.95 1.75 21.19
C GLU A 43 -3.60 0.71 20.26
N ARG A 44 -4.00 1.12 19.05
CA ARG A 44 -4.56 0.19 18.07
C ARG A 44 -3.44 -0.67 17.49
N PRO A 45 -3.45 -1.98 17.73
CA PRO A 45 -2.38 -2.82 17.21
C PRO A 45 -2.52 -3.02 15.71
N SER A 46 -1.39 -3.04 15.02
CA SER A 46 -1.29 -3.60 13.69
C SER A 46 -1.33 -5.12 13.79
N SER A 47 -2.02 -5.77 12.87
CA SER A 47 -2.17 -7.22 12.88
C SER A 47 -1.51 -7.83 11.66
N PRO A 48 -0.83 -8.98 11.81
CA PRO A 48 -0.31 -9.71 10.66
C PRO A 48 -1.44 -10.06 9.69
N ILE A 49 -1.13 -9.99 8.40
CA ILE A 49 -2.04 -10.38 7.34
C ILE A 49 -1.23 -10.96 6.20
N ASN A 50 -1.73 -12.02 5.57
CA ASN A 50 -1.09 -12.62 4.42
C ASN A 50 -1.72 -12.08 3.15
N ALA A 51 -0.88 -11.78 2.16
CA ALA A 51 -1.33 -11.31 0.86
C ALA A 51 -0.65 -12.11 -0.25
N PHE A 52 -1.42 -12.48 -1.25
CA PHE A 52 -0.95 -13.28 -2.38
C PHE A 52 -1.33 -12.58 -3.68
N LEU A 53 -0.32 -12.19 -4.45
CA LEU A 53 -0.50 -11.67 -5.80
C LEU A 53 -0.73 -12.85 -6.75
N THR A 54 -1.92 -12.93 -7.34
CA THR A 54 -2.29 -14.06 -8.19
C THR A 54 -2.38 -13.69 -9.67
N GLY A 55 -2.43 -12.41 -10.00
CA GLY A 55 -2.52 -11.99 -11.39
C GLY A 55 -2.26 -10.51 -11.56
N ARG A 56 -2.09 -10.13 -12.82
CA ARG A 56 -1.98 -8.74 -13.23
C ARG A 56 -2.50 -8.59 -14.65
N TYR A 57 -3.10 -7.45 -14.95
CA TYR A 57 -3.52 -7.11 -16.29
C TYR A 57 -3.47 -5.60 -16.50
N VAL A 58 -3.39 -5.17 -17.75
CA VAL A 58 -3.42 -3.76 -18.11
C VAL A 58 -4.81 -3.44 -18.66
N ASP A 59 -5.46 -2.40 -18.13
CA ASP A 59 -6.76 -1.97 -18.65
C ASP A 59 -6.60 -1.02 -19.85
N GLY A 60 -7.72 -0.61 -20.43
CA GLY A 60 -7.72 0.26 -21.62
C GLY A 60 -7.51 1.73 -21.30
N VAL A 61 -7.36 2.12 -20.03
CA VAL A 61 -7.27 3.53 -19.62
C VAL A 61 -5.95 3.87 -18.91
N GLY A 62 -4.97 2.98 -18.95
CA GLY A 62 -3.62 3.27 -18.50
C GLY A 62 -3.29 2.81 -17.09
N PHE A 63 -3.95 1.76 -16.59
CA PHE A 63 -3.64 1.19 -15.28
C PHE A 63 -3.24 -0.28 -15.37
N VAL A 64 -2.25 -0.65 -14.57
CA VAL A 64 -1.94 -2.04 -14.27
C VAL A 64 -2.76 -2.43 -13.05
N HIS A 65 -3.50 -3.52 -13.16
CA HIS A 65 -4.25 -4.08 -12.05
C HIS A 65 -3.47 -5.23 -11.44
N LEU A 66 -3.20 -5.12 -10.15
CA LEU A 66 -2.59 -6.17 -9.35
C LEU A 66 -3.71 -6.85 -8.58
N THR A 67 -3.98 -8.09 -8.90
CA THR A 67 -5.09 -8.84 -8.32
C THR A 67 -4.59 -9.99 -7.47
N GLY A 68 -5.37 -10.34 -6.46
CA GLY A 68 -5.01 -11.42 -5.57
C GLY A 68 -5.98 -11.57 -4.41
N ARG A 69 -5.50 -12.14 -3.34
CA ARG A 69 -6.28 -12.34 -2.13
C ARG A 69 -5.46 -12.01 -0.89
N VAL A 70 -6.16 -11.61 0.15
CA VAL A 70 -5.63 -11.49 1.50
C VAL A 70 -6.27 -12.58 2.37
N GLU A 71 -5.55 -12.98 3.40
CA GLU A 71 -6.00 -13.99 4.35
C GLU A 71 -5.70 -13.51 5.75
N ASN A 72 -6.68 -13.66 6.66
CA ASN A 72 -6.50 -13.34 8.06
C ASN A 72 -5.94 -14.57 8.80
N PRO A 73 -4.64 -14.60 9.15
CA PRO A 73 -4.06 -15.72 9.89
C PRO A 73 -4.31 -15.63 11.39
N ASN A 74 -4.93 -14.55 11.87
CA ASN A 74 -5.13 -14.31 13.28
C ASN A 74 -6.32 -15.11 13.82
N PRO A 75 -6.34 -15.43 15.14
CA PRO A 75 -7.50 -16.07 15.77
C PRO A 75 -8.60 -15.08 16.17
N PHE A 76 -8.53 -13.85 15.68
CA PHE A 76 -9.49 -12.77 15.92
C PHE A 76 -9.80 -12.03 14.61
N PRO A 77 -10.96 -11.34 14.53
CA PRO A 77 -11.29 -10.56 13.35
C PRO A 77 -10.36 -9.36 13.16
N ILE A 78 -10.10 -8.99 11.90
CA ILE A 78 -9.36 -7.80 11.54
C ILE A 78 -10.22 -6.87 10.67
N LYS A 79 -9.85 -5.60 10.63
CA LYS A 79 -10.55 -4.57 9.86
C LYS A 79 -9.55 -3.62 9.20
N ASN A 80 -10.07 -2.71 8.38
CA ASN A 80 -9.27 -1.68 7.72
C ASN A 80 -8.09 -2.27 6.96
N VAL A 81 -8.35 -3.37 6.25
CA VAL A 81 -7.32 -4.03 5.45
C VAL A 81 -7.00 -3.15 4.26
N THR A 82 -5.77 -2.68 4.20
CA THR A 82 -5.28 -1.79 3.15
C THR A 82 -4.21 -2.52 2.35
N VAL A 83 -4.42 -2.62 1.05
CA VAL A 83 -3.48 -3.26 0.12
C VAL A 83 -2.85 -2.16 -0.73
N ASN A 84 -1.57 -1.91 -0.54
CA ASN A 84 -0.80 -1.01 -1.38
C ASN A 84 -0.03 -1.84 -2.40
N GLY A 85 -0.19 -1.51 -3.68
CA GLY A 85 0.54 -2.14 -4.76
C GLY A 85 1.54 -1.17 -5.35
N ALA A 86 2.80 -1.58 -5.44
CA ALA A 86 3.88 -0.75 -5.97
C ALA A 86 4.48 -1.40 -7.22
N LEU A 87 4.77 -0.58 -8.21
CA LEU A 87 5.60 -0.96 -9.35
C LEU A 87 7.02 -0.42 -9.08
N LEU A 88 8.01 -1.28 -9.26
CA LEU A 88 9.41 -0.94 -9.00
C LEU A 88 10.22 -1.11 -10.29
N ASN A 89 11.21 -0.24 -10.46
CA ASN A 89 12.17 -0.36 -11.57
C ASN A 89 13.25 -1.41 -11.25
N ALA A 90 14.19 -1.60 -12.18
CA ALA A 90 15.27 -2.58 -12.03
C ALA A 90 16.19 -2.29 -10.84
N ARG A 91 16.19 -1.05 -10.33
CA ARG A 91 16.98 -0.65 -9.16
C ARG A 91 16.21 -0.80 -7.85
N GLY A 92 14.97 -1.32 -7.89
CA GLY A 92 14.15 -1.47 -6.71
C GLY A 92 13.48 -0.18 -6.23
N GLU A 93 13.47 0.86 -7.05
CA GLU A 93 12.82 2.13 -6.72
C GLU A 93 11.34 2.08 -7.08
N ILE A 94 10.48 2.64 -6.23
CA ILE A 94 9.05 2.73 -6.50
C ILE A 94 8.82 3.78 -7.57
N VAL A 95 8.19 3.37 -8.67
CA VAL A 95 7.86 4.26 -9.79
C VAL A 95 6.36 4.51 -9.96
N SER A 96 5.52 3.70 -9.31
CA SER A 96 4.08 3.90 -9.28
C SER A 96 3.49 3.18 -8.08
N LEU A 97 2.38 3.71 -7.55
CA LEU A 97 1.75 3.18 -6.33
C LEU A 97 0.24 3.32 -6.44
N GLY A 98 -0.48 2.31 -5.98
CA GLY A 98 -1.94 2.33 -5.87
C GLY A 98 -2.39 1.65 -4.59
N THR A 99 -3.66 1.83 -4.25
CA THR A 99 -4.22 1.32 -2.99
C THR A 99 -5.61 0.76 -3.21
N ASP A 100 -5.90 -0.36 -2.55
CA ASP A 100 -7.24 -0.90 -2.41
C ASP A 100 -7.55 -1.05 -0.91
N LEU A 101 -8.66 -0.48 -0.48
CA LEU A 101 -9.14 -0.57 0.90
C LEU A 101 -10.31 -1.55 0.97
N LEU A 102 -10.13 -2.64 1.72
CA LEU A 102 -11.18 -3.63 1.93
C LEU A 102 -12.04 -3.19 3.11
N LEU A 103 -13.29 -2.82 2.83
CA LEU A 103 -14.17 -2.20 3.82
C LEU A 103 -14.79 -3.20 4.80
N ALA A 104 -14.97 -4.44 4.36
CA ALA A 104 -15.57 -5.47 5.23
C ALA A 104 -14.54 -6.03 6.19
N PRO A 105 -14.91 -6.24 7.46
CA PRO A 105 -14.06 -6.97 8.40
C PRO A 105 -13.78 -8.39 7.89
N LEU A 106 -12.64 -8.93 8.26
CA LEU A 106 -12.19 -10.26 7.84
C LEU A 106 -12.09 -11.16 9.06
N GLU A 107 -12.94 -12.19 9.11
CA GLU A 107 -12.99 -13.14 10.20
C GLU A 107 -11.73 -14.03 10.24
N PRO A 108 -11.46 -14.70 11.37
CA PRO A 108 -10.32 -15.61 11.46
C PRO A 108 -10.33 -16.67 10.35
N GLY A 109 -9.20 -16.80 9.65
CA GLY A 109 -9.05 -17.76 8.56
C GLY A 109 -9.77 -17.38 7.25
N ALA A 110 -10.51 -16.28 7.23
CA ALA A 110 -11.23 -15.85 6.04
C ALA A 110 -10.30 -15.21 5.02
N THR A 111 -10.73 -15.22 3.78
CA THR A 111 -10.02 -14.59 2.65
C THR A 111 -10.89 -13.55 1.99
N ALA A 112 -10.27 -12.58 1.34
CA ALA A 112 -10.94 -11.59 0.52
C ALA A 112 -10.08 -11.28 -0.70
N SER A 113 -10.74 -10.98 -1.82
CA SER A 113 -10.06 -10.58 -3.05
C SER A 113 -9.73 -9.10 -3.02
N PHE A 114 -8.63 -8.72 -3.67
CA PHE A 114 -8.29 -7.33 -3.91
C PHE A 114 -7.98 -7.09 -5.38
N ASP A 115 -8.11 -5.83 -5.78
CA ASP A 115 -7.73 -5.34 -7.12
C ASP A 115 -7.14 -3.95 -6.92
N VAL A 116 -5.82 -3.85 -7.02
CA VAL A 116 -5.12 -2.58 -6.89
C VAL A 116 -4.82 -2.03 -8.28
N ALA A 117 -5.41 -0.89 -8.60
CA ALA A 117 -5.13 -0.19 -9.85
C ALA A 117 -3.96 0.77 -9.65
N VAL A 118 -2.91 0.57 -10.42
CA VAL A 118 -1.67 1.35 -10.35
C VAL A 118 -1.42 1.95 -11.72
N ARG A 119 -1.10 3.25 -11.78
CA ARG A 119 -0.81 3.90 -13.06
C ARG A 119 0.28 3.13 -13.80
N SER A 120 0.03 2.79 -15.05
CA SER A 120 0.97 2.02 -15.86
C SER A 120 2.17 2.89 -16.24
N VAL A 121 3.35 2.42 -15.85
CA VAL A 121 4.65 2.99 -16.20
C VAL A 121 5.59 1.82 -16.47
N PRO A 122 6.71 2.00 -17.17
CA PRO A 122 7.69 0.92 -17.30
C PRO A 122 8.18 0.47 -15.94
N TYR A 123 8.20 -0.84 -15.69
CA TYR A 123 8.59 -1.40 -14.40
C TYR A 123 9.25 -2.77 -14.58
N ALA A 124 10.01 -3.20 -13.56
CA ALA A 124 10.66 -4.51 -13.55
C ALA A 124 9.93 -5.50 -12.66
N GLN A 125 9.33 -5.06 -11.55
CA GLN A 125 8.63 -5.94 -10.62
C GLN A 125 7.50 -5.19 -9.92
N ALA A 126 6.54 -5.97 -9.39
CA ALA A 126 5.45 -5.48 -8.57
C ALA A 126 5.59 -6.01 -7.15
N ARG A 127 5.19 -5.21 -6.16
CA ARG A 127 5.26 -5.58 -4.75
C ARG A 127 4.01 -5.11 -4.01
N LEU A 128 3.58 -5.92 -3.03
CA LEU A 128 2.44 -5.59 -2.17
C LEU A 128 2.91 -5.21 -0.78
N PHE A 129 2.24 -4.22 -0.20
CA PHE A 129 2.40 -3.82 1.19
C PHE A 129 1.01 -3.82 1.81
N VAL A 130 0.77 -4.67 2.79
CA VAL A 130 -0.57 -4.90 3.33
C VAL A 130 -0.58 -4.61 4.82
N LYS A 131 -1.62 -3.90 5.27
CA LYS A 131 -1.82 -3.53 6.67
C LYS A 131 -3.25 -3.83 7.09
N ALA A 132 -3.41 -4.17 8.37
CA ALA A 132 -4.70 -4.42 8.97
C ALA A 132 -4.67 -4.04 10.45
N GLU A 133 -5.84 -3.82 11.02
CA GLU A 133 -6.03 -3.54 12.44
C GLU A 133 -6.88 -4.63 13.08
N ASN A 134 -6.72 -4.84 14.39
CA ASN A 134 -7.67 -5.63 15.15
C ASN A 134 -9.04 -4.95 15.13
N GLN A 135 -10.06 -5.76 15.02
CA GLN A 135 -11.42 -5.25 15.11
C GLN A 135 -11.79 -4.93 16.55
#